data_1a33d4cfbc948516150911b4585e3ff3
#
_entry.id   1a33d4cfbc948516150911b4585e3ff3
#
_cell.length_a   1.000
_cell.length_b   1.000
_cell.length_c   1.000
_cell.angle_alpha   90.00
_cell.angle_beta   90.00
_cell.angle_gamma   90.00
#
_symmetry.space_group_name_H-M   'P 1'
#
loop_
_entity.id
_entity.type
_entity.pdbx_description
1 polymer ?
#
loop_
_entity_poly.entity_id
_entity_poly.type
_entity_poly.pdbx_seq_one_letter_code
_entity_poly.pdbx_strand_id
1 'polypeptide(L)'
;MKFNVIVVCLLLNCAVAVAQPAGVALDTITVRHVDFQGQTQQGVLICNKTRAKDLREIFDELYKAKYPIERVRPISEYGDDDERSMRANNTSCYCYRPIAGSKKLSKHAQGLAIDINPLYNPCVRRQKDGTLLIQPATGKPYADRKKPFKYKITSRDLCYRLFIEHGFRWGGSWRTLKDYQHFEK
;
A
#
# COMPACT_ATOMS: atom_id res chain seq x y z
N MET A 1 13.96 20.36 54.01
CA MET A 1 13.60 20.88 52.69
C MET A 1 13.91 19.80 51.65
N LYS A 2 12.89 19.20 51.02
CA LYS A 2 13.06 18.20 49.96
C LYS A 2 12.90 18.95 48.62
N PHE A 3 13.94 18.99 47.83
CA PHE A 3 13.87 19.55 46.47
C PHE A 3 13.32 18.46 45.53
N ASN A 4 12.15 18.68 44.97
CA ASN A 4 11.60 17.89 43.87
C ASN A 4 12.22 18.38 42.55
N VAL A 5 13.07 17.56 41.96
CA VAL A 5 13.57 17.79 40.61
C VAL A 5 12.52 17.30 39.63
N ILE A 6 11.86 18.23 38.93
CA ILE A 6 10.95 17.89 37.81
C ILE A 6 11.84 17.68 36.57
N VAL A 7 11.99 16.43 36.16
CA VAL A 7 12.60 16.09 34.87
C VAL A 7 11.58 16.31 33.77
N VAL A 8 11.72 17.41 33.03
CA VAL A 8 10.94 17.66 31.80
C VAL A 8 11.59 16.86 30.67
N CYS A 9 11.01 15.69 30.32
CA CYS A 9 11.38 14.98 29.12
C CYS A 9 10.88 15.78 27.90
N LEU A 10 11.77 16.54 27.25
CA LEU A 10 11.53 17.06 25.91
C LEU A 10 11.53 15.87 24.94
N LEU A 11 10.34 15.48 24.48
CA LEU A 11 10.19 14.59 23.34
C LEU A 11 10.60 15.37 22.07
N LEU A 12 11.85 15.19 21.63
CA LEU A 12 12.25 15.62 20.29
C LEU A 12 11.44 14.81 19.27
N ASN A 13 10.41 15.43 18.69
CA ASN A 13 9.78 14.92 17.48
C ASN A 13 10.79 15.07 16.33
N CYS A 14 11.60 14.03 16.11
CA CYS A 14 12.46 13.95 14.95
C CYS A 14 11.54 13.65 13.75
N ALA A 15 11.09 14.68 13.05
CA ALA A 15 10.41 14.52 11.78
C ALA A 15 11.41 13.92 10.79
N VAL A 16 11.29 12.63 10.51
CA VAL A 16 12.06 11.97 9.46
C VAL A 16 11.63 12.59 8.14
N ALA A 17 12.54 13.32 7.48
CA ALA A 17 12.29 13.88 6.17
C ALA A 17 12.12 12.73 5.16
N VAL A 18 10.92 12.54 4.66
CA VAL A 18 10.63 11.57 3.60
C VAL A 18 11.15 12.12 2.28
N ALA A 19 12.06 11.42 1.61
CA ALA A 19 12.53 11.80 0.29
C ALA A 19 11.34 11.86 -0.69
N GLN A 20 11.15 13.00 -1.35
CA GLN A 20 10.02 13.20 -2.27
C GLN A 20 10.47 13.92 -3.54
N PRO A 21 9.84 13.66 -4.70
CA PRO A 21 10.11 14.42 -5.92
C PRO A 21 9.72 15.89 -5.76
N ALA A 22 10.41 16.78 -6.44
CA ALA A 22 10.04 18.19 -6.48
C ALA A 22 8.59 18.37 -6.98
N GLY A 23 7.82 19.24 -6.31
CA GLY A 23 6.43 19.54 -6.66
C GLY A 23 5.38 18.49 -6.25
N VAL A 24 5.77 17.40 -5.58
CA VAL A 24 4.81 16.43 -5.02
C VAL A 24 4.42 16.87 -3.60
N ALA A 25 3.14 17.15 -3.39
CA ALA A 25 2.59 17.45 -2.07
C ALA A 25 2.06 16.15 -1.44
N LEU A 26 2.74 15.65 -0.41
CA LEU A 26 2.32 14.48 0.37
C LEU A 26 1.47 14.90 1.58
N ASP A 27 0.59 14.00 2.00
CA ASP A 27 -0.18 14.05 3.25
C ASP A 27 -0.03 12.72 3.98
N THR A 28 -0.07 12.76 5.30
CA THR A 28 -0.09 11.57 6.16
C THR A 28 -1.48 11.42 6.72
N ILE A 29 -2.12 10.28 6.44
CA ILE A 29 -3.48 9.99 6.89
C ILE A 29 -3.50 8.75 7.78
N THR A 30 -4.31 8.82 8.83
CA THR A 30 -4.65 7.66 9.66
C THR A 30 -5.93 7.04 9.12
N VAL A 31 -5.95 5.71 9.00
CA VAL A 31 -7.10 4.91 8.56
C VAL A 31 -7.37 3.77 9.54
N ARG A 32 -8.63 3.36 9.66
CA ARG A 32 -8.99 2.12 10.39
C ARG A 32 -9.07 0.98 9.39
N HIS A 33 -8.66 -0.20 9.83
CA HIS A 33 -8.85 -1.43 9.07
C HIS A 33 -9.12 -2.61 9.99
N VAL A 34 -9.63 -3.69 9.43
CA VAL A 34 -9.78 -4.98 10.14
C VAL A 34 -8.69 -5.90 9.64
N ASP A 35 -7.89 -6.44 10.55
CA ASP A 35 -6.83 -7.38 10.19
C ASP A 35 -7.38 -8.78 9.88
N PHE A 36 -6.49 -9.72 9.56
CA PHE A 36 -6.87 -11.10 9.21
C PHE A 36 -7.36 -11.93 10.41
N GLN A 37 -7.17 -11.43 11.62
CA GLN A 37 -7.72 -11.98 12.86
C GLN A 37 -9.09 -11.37 13.22
N GLY A 38 -9.59 -10.44 12.40
CA GLY A 38 -10.85 -9.74 12.64
C GLY A 38 -10.75 -8.60 13.66
N GLN A 39 -9.52 -8.21 14.04
CA GLN A 39 -9.28 -7.13 15.00
C GLN A 39 -9.22 -5.76 14.31
N THR A 40 -9.82 -4.76 14.94
CA THR A 40 -9.68 -3.37 14.50
C THR A 40 -8.27 -2.87 14.78
N GLN A 41 -7.65 -2.33 13.74
CA GLN A 41 -6.32 -1.73 13.76
C GLN A 41 -6.37 -0.29 13.27
N GLN A 42 -5.37 0.50 13.68
CA GLN A 42 -5.06 1.79 13.07
C GLN A 42 -3.86 1.65 12.16
N GLY A 43 -3.99 2.16 10.94
CA GLY A 43 -2.91 2.22 9.97
C GLY A 43 -2.56 3.65 9.57
N VAL A 44 -1.37 3.83 9.00
CA VAL A 44 -0.87 5.11 8.50
C VAL A 44 -0.52 4.97 7.02
N LEU A 45 -1.06 5.86 6.20
CA LEU A 45 -0.72 6.00 4.78
C LEU A 45 -0.06 7.37 4.54
N ILE A 46 1.05 7.37 3.82
CA ILE A 46 1.61 8.57 3.21
C ILE A 46 1.15 8.57 1.76
N CYS A 47 0.40 9.58 1.32
CA CYS A 47 -0.17 9.64 -0.01
C CYS A 47 -0.09 11.05 -0.59
N ASN A 48 -0.37 11.21 -1.88
CA ASN A 48 -0.54 12.54 -2.47
C ASN A 48 -1.72 13.26 -1.81
N LYS A 49 -1.53 14.52 -1.45
CA LYS A 49 -2.56 15.35 -0.81
C LYS A 49 -3.88 15.35 -1.59
N THR A 50 -3.82 15.26 -2.93
CA THR A 50 -5.00 15.20 -3.79
C THR A 50 -5.76 13.86 -3.71
N ARG A 51 -5.16 12.81 -3.12
CA ARG A 51 -5.78 11.49 -2.95
C ARG A 51 -6.24 11.23 -1.52
N ALA A 52 -5.82 12.05 -0.58
CA ALA A 52 -6.08 11.84 0.84
C ALA A 52 -7.58 11.70 1.18
N LYS A 53 -8.44 12.49 0.56
CA LYS A 53 -9.90 12.41 0.75
C LYS A 53 -10.44 11.08 0.21
N ASP A 54 -10.14 10.74 -1.04
CA ASP A 54 -10.58 9.49 -1.67
C ASP A 54 -10.17 8.26 -0.81
N LEU A 55 -8.91 8.22 -0.36
CA LEU A 55 -8.40 7.10 0.43
C LEU A 55 -9.08 7.00 1.80
N ARG A 56 -9.35 8.11 2.51
CA ARG A 56 -10.11 8.09 3.76
C ARG A 56 -11.51 7.49 3.56
N GLU A 57 -12.24 7.94 2.54
CA GLU A 57 -13.60 7.47 2.23
C GLU A 57 -13.59 5.97 1.87
N ILE A 58 -12.67 5.53 1.02
CA ILE A 58 -12.51 4.10 0.65
C ILE A 58 -12.23 3.25 1.89
N PHE A 59 -11.27 3.65 2.73
CA PHE A 59 -10.91 2.87 3.93
C PHE A 59 -12.02 2.86 4.98
N ASP A 60 -12.80 3.93 5.10
CA ASP A 60 -13.97 3.96 5.97
C ASP A 60 -15.04 2.95 5.53
N GLU A 61 -15.32 2.85 4.22
CA GLU A 61 -16.26 1.86 3.68
C GLU A 61 -15.73 0.42 3.80
N LEU A 62 -14.44 0.19 3.52
CA LEU A 62 -13.80 -1.11 3.73
C LEU A 62 -13.86 -1.54 5.19
N TYR A 63 -13.62 -0.60 6.12
CA TYR A 63 -13.71 -0.85 7.55
C TYR A 63 -15.14 -1.19 8.00
N LYS A 64 -16.15 -0.42 7.57
CA LYS A 64 -17.58 -0.70 7.86
C LYS A 64 -18.00 -2.08 7.38
N ALA A 65 -17.51 -2.49 6.21
CA ALA A 65 -17.76 -3.81 5.64
C ALA A 65 -16.91 -4.92 6.26
N LYS A 66 -16.04 -4.62 7.22
CA LYS A 66 -15.07 -5.56 7.81
C LYS A 66 -14.19 -6.25 6.75
N TYR A 67 -13.86 -5.51 5.69
CA TYR A 67 -12.97 -6.01 4.64
C TYR A 67 -11.56 -6.22 5.21
N PRO A 68 -10.97 -7.43 5.06
CA PRO A 68 -9.71 -7.75 5.71
C PRO A 68 -8.51 -7.11 5.00
N ILE A 69 -7.77 -6.28 5.73
CA ILE A 69 -6.47 -5.71 5.32
C ILE A 69 -5.48 -5.99 6.43
N GLU A 70 -4.44 -6.77 6.14
CA GLU A 70 -3.57 -7.29 7.21
C GLU A 70 -2.77 -6.20 7.92
N ARG A 71 -2.14 -5.31 7.16
CA ARG A 71 -1.31 -4.21 7.67
C ARG A 71 -1.44 -2.98 6.81
N VAL A 72 -1.31 -1.81 7.45
CA VAL A 72 -1.26 -0.50 6.79
C VAL A 72 -0.19 0.34 7.48
N ARG A 73 1.03 0.35 6.93
CA ARG A 73 2.20 1.03 7.52
C ARG A 73 2.98 1.81 6.46
N PRO A 74 3.61 2.94 6.84
CA PRO A 74 4.55 3.62 5.97
C PRO A 74 5.70 2.71 5.53
N ILE A 75 6.19 2.89 4.30
CA ILE A 75 7.28 2.08 3.74
C ILE A 75 8.57 2.20 4.57
N SER A 76 8.78 3.34 5.24
CA SER A 76 9.93 3.59 6.10
C SER A 76 10.05 2.61 7.27
N GLU A 77 8.94 2.02 7.75
CA GLU A 77 9.00 0.95 8.76
C GLU A 77 9.64 -0.35 8.22
N TYR A 78 9.81 -0.44 6.91
CA TYR A 78 10.48 -1.54 6.20
C TYR A 78 11.85 -1.14 5.65
N GLY A 79 12.38 0.02 6.06
CA GLY A 79 13.67 0.55 5.58
C GLY A 79 13.59 1.05 4.14
N ASP A 80 12.43 1.55 3.71
CA ASP A 80 12.13 2.00 2.35
C ASP A 80 12.30 0.89 1.28
N ASP A 81 12.29 -0.38 1.72
CA ASP A 81 12.37 -1.55 0.85
C ASP A 81 10.96 -2.06 0.50
N ASP A 82 10.57 -1.82 -0.76
CA ASP A 82 9.27 -2.18 -1.31
C ASP A 82 9.02 -3.71 -1.28
N GLU A 83 10.02 -4.51 -1.65
CA GLU A 83 9.89 -5.97 -1.64
C GLU A 83 9.71 -6.51 -0.21
N ARG A 84 10.43 -5.96 0.76
CA ARG A 84 10.29 -6.31 2.19
C ARG A 84 8.90 -5.95 2.71
N SER A 85 8.40 -4.78 2.35
CA SER A 85 7.04 -4.32 2.68
C SER A 85 5.98 -5.25 2.10
N MET A 86 6.07 -5.57 0.80
CA MET A 86 5.14 -6.47 0.13
C MET A 86 5.17 -7.89 0.71
N ARG A 87 6.35 -8.43 1.06
CA ARG A 87 6.49 -9.74 1.73
C ARG A 87 5.80 -9.79 3.09
N ALA A 88 5.79 -8.68 3.81
CA ALA A 88 5.06 -8.54 5.07
C ALA A 88 3.56 -8.34 4.88
N ASN A 89 3.04 -8.43 3.64
CA ASN A 89 1.66 -8.14 3.27
C ASN A 89 1.20 -6.74 3.69
N ASN A 90 2.10 -5.76 3.61
CA ASN A 90 1.82 -4.39 4.01
C ASN A 90 1.16 -3.59 2.90
N THR A 91 -0.03 -3.12 3.13
CA THR A 91 -0.72 -2.13 2.29
C THR A 91 -0.05 -0.78 2.44
N SER A 92 0.43 -0.20 1.33
CA SER A 92 1.17 1.06 1.33
C SER A 92 0.89 1.88 0.07
N CYS A 93 1.03 3.21 0.19
CA CYS A 93 0.80 4.13 -0.92
C CYS A 93 2.12 4.73 -1.43
N TYR A 94 2.79 5.55 -0.62
CA TYR A 94 4.02 6.21 -1.03
C TYR A 94 5.24 5.31 -0.91
N CYS A 95 6.01 5.22 -2.00
CA CYS A 95 7.33 4.60 -2.05
C CYS A 95 8.17 5.28 -3.12
N TYR A 96 9.26 5.98 -2.71
CA TYR A 96 10.12 6.71 -3.63
C TYR A 96 11.03 5.76 -4.40
N ARG A 97 10.60 5.36 -5.59
CA ARG A 97 11.36 4.47 -6.47
C ARG A 97 11.01 4.67 -7.96
N PRO A 98 11.92 4.33 -8.88
CA PRO A 98 11.59 4.22 -10.30
C PRO A 98 10.72 2.97 -10.57
N ILE A 99 10.07 2.93 -11.72
CA ILE A 99 9.46 1.72 -12.27
C ILE A 99 10.58 0.73 -12.59
N ALA A 100 10.40 -0.55 -12.21
CA ALA A 100 11.39 -1.59 -12.45
C ALA A 100 11.82 -1.66 -13.94
N GLY A 101 13.13 -1.53 -14.19
CA GLY A 101 13.71 -1.49 -15.53
C GLY A 101 13.56 -0.16 -16.29
N SER A 102 13.23 0.93 -15.59
CA SER A 102 13.04 2.26 -16.18
C SER A 102 13.66 3.37 -15.30
N LYS A 103 13.97 4.52 -15.90
CA LYS A 103 14.32 5.76 -15.17
C LYS A 103 13.09 6.58 -14.75
N LYS A 104 11.89 6.20 -15.23
CA LYS A 104 10.64 6.89 -14.92
C LYS A 104 10.20 6.56 -13.48
N LEU A 105 9.85 7.57 -12.72
CA LEU A 105 9.31 7.39 -11.36
C LEU A 105 7.96 6.63 -11.38
N SER A 106 7.79 5.73 -10.43
CA SER A 106 6.53 5.05 -10.19
C SER A 106 5.44 6.05 -9.76
N LYS A 107 4.17 5.71 -9.94
CA LYS A 107 3.04 6.41 -9.34
C LYS A 107 3.11 6.39 -7.81
N HIS A 108 3.68 5.35 -7.21
CA HIS A 108 3.97 5.31 -5.78
C HIS A 108 4.92 6.43 -5.33
N ALA A 109 5.94 6.76 -6.13
CA ALA A 109 6.86 7.86 -5.82
C ALA A 109 6.19 9.24 -5.83
N GLN A 110 4.99 9.33 -6.36
CA GLN A 110 4.14 10.53 -6.36
C GLN A 110 2.99 10.45 -5.34
N GLY A 111 2.86 9.34 -4.61
CA GLY A 111 1.73 9.06 -3.73
C GLY A 111 0.39 8.91 -4.45
N LEU A 112 0.41 8.58 -5.75
CA LEU A 112 -0.76 8.47 -6.63
C LEU A 112 -1.20 7.01 -6.87
N ALA A 113 -0.54 6.06 -6.21
CA ALA A 113 -0.88 4.65 -6.26
C ALA A 113 -0.88 4.04 -4.86
N ILE A 114 -1.63 2.97 -4.68
CA ILE A 114 -1.69 2.18 -3.46
C ILE A 114 -1.73 0.69 -3.80
N ASP A 115 -1.01 -0.11 -3.02
CA ASP A 115 -1.03 -1.57 -3.09
C ASP A 115 -1.78 -2.14 -1.89
N ILE A 116 -2.78 -3.01 -2.14
CA ILE A 116 -3.64 -3.62 -1.13
C ILE A 116 -3.33 -5.11 -1.00
N ASN A 117 -2.98 -5.56 0.23
CA ASN A 117 -2.66 -6.95 0.55
C ASN A 117 -1.71 -7.59 -0.49
N PRO A 118 -0.50 -7.05 -0.69
CA PRO A 118 0.36 -7.36 -1.83
C PRO A 118 0.83 -8.83 -1.90
N LEU A 119 1.03 -9.49 -0.77
CA LEU A 119 1.42 -10.89 -0.73
C LEU A 119 0.39 -11.79 -1.42
N TYR A 120 -0.91 -11.54 -1.19
CA TYR A 120 -2.03 -12.30 -1.76
C TYR A 120 -2.45 -11.80 -3.15
N ASN A 121 -2.00 -10.63 -3.54
CA ASN A 121 -2.35 -9.99 -4.82
C ASN A 121 -1.09 -9.58 -5.58
N PRO A 122 -0.16 -10.51 -5.87
CA PRO A 122 1.13 -10.16 -6.41
C PRO A 122 1.05 -9.53 -7.80
N CYS A 123 2.05 -8.72 -8.12
CA CYS A 123 2.35 -8.32 -9.48
C CYS A 123 2.95 -9.52 -10.24
N VAL A 124 2.42 -9.81 -11.43
CA VAL A 124 2.85 -10.92 -12.29
C VAL A 124 3.20 -10.38 -13.66
N ARG A 125 4.47 -10.47 -14.04
CA ARG A 125 4.98 -10.04 -15.33
C ARG A 125 5.59 -11.22 -16.09
N ARG A 126 5.17 -11.44 -17.33
CA ARG A 126 5.87 -12.36 -18.23
C ARG A 126 7.12 -11.68 -18.78
N GLN A 127 8.28 -12.32 -18.63
CA GLN A 127 9.54 -11.86 -19.16
C GLN A 127 9.71 -12.30 -20.62
N LYS A 128 10.73 -11.76 -21.30
CA LYS A 128 11.01 -12.07 -22.72
C LYS A 128 11.36 -13.54 -22.95
N ASP A 129 11.99 -14.18 -21.97
CA ASP A 129 12.34 -15.61 -21.97
C ASP A 129 11.15 -16.53 -21.62
N GLY A 130 9.96 -15.97 -21.42
CA GLY A 130 8.74 -16.71 -21.07
C GLY A 130 8.56 -16.97 -19.59
N THR A 131 9.57 -16.72 -18.74
CA THR A 131 9.47 -16.87 -17.29
C THR A 131 8.52 -15.83 -16.68
N LEU A 132 8.05 -16.10 -15.46
CA LEU A 132 7.22 -15.14 -14.71
C LEU A 132 8.04 -14.49 -13.60
N LEU A 133 8.13 -13.16 -13.66
CA LEU A 133 8.54 -12.35 -12.52
C LEU A 133 7.32 -12.11 -11.64
N ILE A 134 7.41 -12.46 -10.36
CA ILE A 134 6.35 -12.33 -9.38
C ILE A 134 6.87 -11.46 -8.24
N GLN A 135 6.12 -10.42 -7.88
CA GLN A 135 6.46 -9.48 -6.81
C GLN A 135 5.28 -9.27 -5.86
N PRO A 136 5.46 -9.52 -4.56
CA PRO A 136 6.68 -10.06 -3.93
C PRO A 136 6.96 -11.50 -4.38
N ALA A 137 8.22 -11.91 -4.34
CA ALA A 137 8.60 -13.28 -4.75
C ALA A 137 7.88 -14.36 -3.92
N THR A 138 7.60 -14.08 -2.65
CA THR A 138 6.81 -14.93 -1.74
C THR A 138 5.33 -15.04 -2.13
N GLY A 139 4.82 -14.17 -3.01
CA GLY A 139 3.47 -14.21 -3.57
C GLY A 139 3.25 -15.27 -4.65
N LYS A 140 4.29 -16.04 -5.02
CA LYS A 140 4.21 -17.10 -6.05
C LYS A 140 3.03 -18.07 -5.88
N PRO A 141 2.64 -18.53 -4.68
CA PRO A 141 1.45 -19.38 -4.50
C PRO A 141 0.13 -18.74 -4.93
N TYR A 142 0.06 -17.41 -4.93
CA TYR A 142 -1.14 -16.61 -5.24
C TYR A 142 -1.15 -16.04 -6.67
N ALA A 143 -0.13 -16.32 -7.47
CA ALA A 143 -0.01 -15.86 -8.86
C ALA A 143 -1.01 -16.55 -9.80
N ASP A 144 -1.36 -17.82 -9.52
CA ASP A 144 -2.40 -18.53 -10.27
C ASP A 144 -3.79 -18.09 -9.82
N ARG A 145 -4.36 -17.12 -10.53
CA ARG A 145 -5.65 -16.52 -10.18
C ARG A 145 -6.86 -17.44 -10.48
N LYS A 146 -6.67 -18.61 -11.09
CA LYS A 146 -7.73 -19.61 -11.27
C LYS A 146 -8.00 -20.38 -9.98
N LYS A 147 -6.98 -20.56 -9.14
CA LYS A 147 -7.12 -21.26 -7.85
C LYS A 147 -7.92 -20.43 -6.85
N PRO A 148 -8.78 -21.06 -6.03
CA PRO A 148 -9.43 -20.38 -4.92
C PRO A 148 -8.42 -20.11 -3.78
N PHE A 149 -8.42 -18.90 -3.24
CA PHE A 149 -7.72 -18.55 -2.00
C PHE A 149 -8.33 -17.29 -1.39
N LYS A 150 -8.11 -17.09 -0.09
CA LYS A 150 -8.59 -15.93 0.65
C LYS A 150 -7.89 -14.64 0.21
N TYR A 151 -8.53 -13.52 0.44
CA TYR A 151 -7.98 -12.16 0.23
C TYR A 151 -7.63 -11.81 -1.23
N LYS A 152 -8.17 -12.57 -2.18
CA LYS A 152 -7.97 -12.35 -3.61
C LYS A 152 -8.82 -11.18 -4.10
N ILE A 153 -8.19 -10.11 -4.58
CA ILE A 153 -8.87 -9.01 -5.25
C ILE A 153 -9.25 -9.45 -6.68
N THR A 154 -10.50 -9.27 -7.05
CA THR A 154 -11.05 -9.52 -8.38
C THR A 154 -11.91 -8.34 -8.80
N SER A 155 -12.35 -8.29 -10.06
CA SER A 155 -13.28 -7.26 -10.55
C SER A 155 -14.69 -7.33 -9.90
N ARG A 156 -14.98 -8.32 -9.08
CA ARG A 156 -16.24 -8.45 -8.31
C ARG A 156 -16.04 -8.10 -6.82
N ASP A 157 -14.81 -7.87 -6.42
CA ASP A 157 -14.43 -7.61 -5.03
C ASP A 157 -14.89 -6.22 -4.57
N LEU A 158 -15.24 -6.06 -3.30
CA LEU A 158 -15.65 -4.78 -2.73
C LEU A 158 -14.55 -3.73 -2.85
N CYS A 159 -13.28 -4.11 -2.54
CA CYS A 159 -12.15 -3.22 -2.65
C CYS A 159 -12.02 -2.69 -4.09
N TYR A 160 -12.07 -3.58 -5.10
CA TYR A 160 -12.05 -3.16 -6.51
C TYR A 160 -13.16 -2.14 -6.81
N ARG A 161 -14.42 -2.40 -6.42
CA ARG A 161 -15.55 -1.51 -6.72
C ARG A 161 -15.35 -0.12 -6.12
N LEU A 162 -14.98 -0.04 -4.84
CA LEU A 162 -14.77 1.23 -4.16
C LEU A 162 -13.65 2.04 -4.82
N PHE A 163 -12.52 1.42 -5.16
CA PHE A 163 -11.45 2.14 -5.85
C PHE A 163 -11.86 2.63 -7.23
N ILE A 164 -12.62 1.83 -8.01
CA ILE A 164 -13.12 2.26 -9.34
C ILE A 164 -14.13 3.41 -9.22
N GLU A 165 -15.05 3.35 -8.25
CA GLU A 165 -16.03 4.41 -7.97
C GLU A 165 -15.34 5.74 -7.62
N HIS A 166 -14.19 5.68 -6.94
CA HIS A 166 -13.34 6.85 -6.68
C HIS A 166 -12.40 7.21 -7.84
N GLY A 167 -12.55 6.60 -9.01
CA GLY A 167 -11.82 6.93 -10.25
C GLY A 167 -10.40 6.39 -10.34
N PHE A 168 -10.01 5.43 -9.49
CA PHE A 168 -8.75 4.71 -9.63
C PHE A 168 -8.83 3.66 -10.75
N ARG A 169 -7.69 3.31 -11.31
CA ARG A 169 -7.52 2.20 -12.26
C ARG A 169 -6.84 1.04 -11.57
N TRP A 170 -7.28 -0.17 -11.84
CA TRP A 170 -6.71 -1.38 -11.27
C TRP A 170 -5.68 -2.04 -12.17
N GLY A 171 -4.48 -2.33 -11.66
CA GLY A 171 -3.39 -2.99 -12.38
C GLY A 171 -3.69 -4.43 -12.79
N GLY A 172 -4.62 -5.12 -12.10
CA GLY A 172 -5.09 -6.44 -12.50
C GLY A 172 -5.83 -6.46 -13.85
N SER A 173 -6.30 -5.30 -14.34
CA SER A 173 -6.93 -5.15 -15.66
C SER A 173 -5.94 -4.91 -16.80
N TRP A 174 -4.66 -4.62 -16.52
CA TRP A 174 -3.66 -4.33 -17.55
C TRP A 174 -3.38 -5.55 -18.44
N ARG A 175 -2.91 -5.31 -19.67
CA ARG A 175 -2.73 -6.38 -20.68
C ARG A 175 -1.38 -7.09 -20.57
N THR A 176 -0.28 -6.35 -20.48
CA THR A 176 1.11 -6.85 -20.57
C THR A 176 1.69 -7.22 -19.22
N LEU A 177 1.13 -6.70 -18.16
CA LEU A 177 1.50 -6.88 -16.76
C LEU A 177 0.20 -7.06 -16.00
N LYS A 178 0.15 -7.96 -15.05
CA LYS A 178 -0.96 -8.09 -14.10
C LYS A 178 -0.50 -7.70 -12.71
N ASP A 179 -0.94 -6.55 -12.25
CA ASP A 179 -0.61 -6.05 -10.92
C ASP A 179 -1.86 -6.04 -10.05
N TYR A 180 -2.08 -7.17 -9.38
CA TYR A 180 -3.36 -7.42 -8.70
C TYR A 180 -3.51 -6.64 -7.39
N GLN A 181 -2.41 -6.17 -6.79
CA GLN A 181 -2.40 -5.32 -5.60
C GLN A 181 -2.71 -3.86 -5.93
N HIS A 182 -2.36 -3.41 -7.14
CA HIS A 182 -2.14 -2.02 -7.51
C HIS A 182 -3.38 -1.28 -7.95
N PHE A 183 -3.63 -0.13 -7.33
CA PHE A 183 -4.62 0.87 -7.76
C PHE A 183 -3.95 2.24 -7.93
N GLU A 184 -4.18 2.93 -9.06
CA GLU A 184 -3.59 4.25 -9.35
C GLU A 184 -4.61 5.24 -9.92
N LYS A 185 -4.41 6.54 -9.60
CA LYS A 185 -5.27 7.63 -10.10
C LYS A 185 -4.47 8.87 -10.45
#